data_b550e702a8232bcdc672fbcb820e9ed3
#
_entry.id   b550e702a8232bcdc672fbcb820e9ed3
#
_cell.length_a   1.000
_cell.length_b   1.000
_cell.length_c   1.000
_cell.angle_alpha   90.00
_cell.angle_beta   90.00
_cell.angle_gamma   90.00
#
_symmetry.space_group_name_H-M   'P 1'
#
loop_
_entity.id
_entity.type
_entity.pdbx_description
1 polymer ?
#
loop_
_entity_poly.entity_id
_entity_poly.type
_entity_poly.pdbx_seq_one_letter_code
_entity_poly.pdbx_strand_id
1 'polypeptide(L)'
;FYLRTGKCLRERASEIAVFFRNPPHMIFPGAETPHGNVLVIRLQPDEGMTLHTTIKDPGPGGMRLTEASLDMTFADSLKDSERPQDAYERLIMDVIRGDQTLFMRGDEVEGAWAWADPIIADWQESKRKPQQYDVGSAGPEDALLLMHKDGRRWRPIGA
;
A
#
# COMPACT_ATOMS: atom_id res chain seq x y z
N PHE A 1 -0.59 -11.65 0.68
CA PHE A 1 -0.60 -10.29 1.22
C PHE A 1 0.67 -10.07 2.02
N TYR A 2 1.29 -8.88 1.85
CA TYR A 2 2.47 -8.47 2.61
C TYR A 2 2.14 -7.17 3.31
N LEU A 3 2.34 -7.10 4.62
CA LEU A 3 2.05 -5.95 5.45
C LEU A 3 3.34 -5.43 6.08
N ARG A 4 3.60 -4.14 5.90
CA ARG A 4 4.69 -3.44 6.58
C ARG A 4 4.11 -2.25 7.33
N THR A 5 4.34 -2.23 8.63
CA THR A 5 3.96 -1.10 9.49
C THR A 5 5.06 -0.89 10.52
N GLY A 6 5.26 0.33 10.97
CA GLY A 6 6.28 0.64 11.98
C GLY A 6 6.29 2.11 12.37
N LYS A 7 6.88 2.39 13.51
CA LYS A 7 7.17 3.75 13.98
C LYS A 7 8.50 4.23 13.43
N CYS A 8 8.67 5.53 13.29
CA CYS A 8 9.93 6.17 12.88
C CYS A 8 10.50 5.62 11.56
N LEU A 9 9.67 5.13 10.66
CA LEU A 9 10.06 4.82 9.30
C LEU A 9 10.36 6.11 8.53
N ARG A 10 10.92 5.98 7.33
CA ARG A 10 11.42 7.10 6.52
C ARG A 10 10.40 8.22 6.34
N GLU A 11 9.15 7.86 6.11
CA GLU A 11 8.06 8.82 5.91
C GLU A 11 6.77 8.30 6.53
N ARG A 12 5.87 9.23 6.85
CA ARG A 12 4.51 8.90 7.25
C ARG A 12 3.69 8.68 6.00
N ALA A 13 3.52 7.43 5.61
CA ALA A 13 2.71 7.03 4.47
C ALA A 13 1.84 5.83 4.83
N SER A 14 0.64 5.80 4.24
CA SER A 14 -0.25 4.65 4.31
C SER A 14 -0.79 4.40 2.90
N GLU A 15 -0.43 3.24 2.33
CA GLU A 15 -0.80 2.91 0.95
C GLU A 15 -1.10 1.42 0.80
N ILE A 16 -1.87 1.10 -0.21
CA ILE A 16 -2.11 -0.27 -0.69
C ILE A 16 -1.55 -0.35 -2.10
N ALA A 17 -0.55 -1.20 -2.31
CA ALA A 17 0.01 -1.44 -3.63
C ALA A 17 -0.42 -2.82 -4.15
N VAL A 18 -1.11 -2.83 -5.28
CA VAL A 18 -1.56 -4.04 -5.97
C VAL A 18 -0.67 -4.28 -7.18
N PHE A 19 0.17 -5.30 -7.12
CA PHE A 19 1.03 -5.73 -8.22
C PHE A 19 0.28 -6.73 -9.08
N PHE A 20 -0.02 -6.36 -10.30
CA PHE A 20 -0.65 -7.27 -11.25
C PHE A 20 0.35 -8.30 -11.76
N ARG A 21 -0.16 -9.48 -12.09
CA ARG A 21 0.66 -10.51 -12.74
C ARG A 21 1.04 -10.09 -14.15
N ASN A 22 2.23 -10.47 -14.57
CA ASN A 22 2.61 -10.33 -15.96
C ASN A 22 1.66 -11.15 -16.86
N PRO A 23 1.38 -10.69 -18.08
CA PRO A 23 0.62 -11.48 -19.03
C PRO A 23 1.34 -12.81 -19.27
N PRO A 24 0.60 -13.93 -19.39
CA PRO A 24 1.19 -15.25 -19.52
C PRO A 24 1.97 -15.40 -20.84
N HIS A 25 1.66 -14.57 -21.81
CA HIS A 25 2.33 -14.55 -23.10
C HIS A 25 2.59 -13.10 -23.53
N MET A 26 3.87 -12.81 -23.83
CA MET A 26 4.26 -11.51 -24.36
C MET A 26 4.21 -11.56 -25.88
N ILE A 27 3.31 -10.79 -26.48
CA ILE A 27 3.14 -10.73 -27.95
C ILE A 27 4.15 -9.80 -28.63
N PHE A 28 4.95 -9.05 -27.85
CA PHE A 28 5.95 -8.12 -28.36
C PHE A 28 7.35 -8.67 -28.12
N PRO A 29 8.04 -9.20 -29.16
CA PRO A 29 9.40 -9.70 -29.04
C PRO A 29 10.36 -8.58 -28.61
N GLY A 30 11.22 -8.87 -27.64
CA GLY A 30 12.21 -7.90 -27.16
C GLY A 30 11.69 -6.83 -26.20
N ALA A 31 10.42 -6.83 -25.86
CA ALA A 31 9.90 -6.00 -24.80
C ALA A 31 10.19 -6.67 -23.45
N GLU A 32 11.27 -6.29 -22.81
CA GLU A 32 11.43 -6.54 -21.39
C GLU A 32 10.40 -5.69 -20.67
N THR A 33 9.33 -6.30 -20.16
CA THR A 33 8.48 -5.64 -19.18
C THR A 33 9.12 -5.85 -17.81
N PRO A 34 9.84 -4.86 -17.30
CA PRO A 34 10.60 -5.02 -16.06
C PRO A 34 9.69 -5.35 -14.88
N HIS A 35 8.46 -4.86 -14.91
CA HIS A 35 7.47 -5.06 -13.85
C HIS A 35 6.06 -5.07 -14.44
N GLY A 36 5.19 -5.91 -13.89
CA GLY A 36 3.75 -5.84 -14.17
C GLY A 36 3.16 -4.48 -13.78
N ASN A 37 2.00 -4.16 -14.29
CA ASN A 37 1.29 -2.96 -13.90
C ASN A 37 1.10 -2.92 -12.37
N VAL A 38 1.08 -1.73 -11.79
CA VAL A 38 0.91 -1.53 -10.35
C VAL A 38 -0.17 -0.49 -10.10
N LEU A 39 -1.17 -0.85 -9.32
CA LEU A 39 -2.14 0.11 -8.78
C LEU A 39 -1.73 0.47 -7.35
N VAL A 40 -1.51 1.73 -7.11
CA VAL A 40 -1.21 2.29 -5.78
C VAL A 40 -2.40 3.09 -5.30
N ILE A 41 -2.97 2.72 -4.17
CA ILE A 41 -4.04 3.44 -3.48
C ILE A 41 -3.40 4.13 -2.28
N ARG A 42 -3.30 5.46 -2.32
CA ARG A 42 -2.77 6.26 -1.21
C ARG A 42 -3.91 6.57 -0.25
N LEU A 43 -3.71 6.21 1.03
CA LEU A 43 -4.66 6.47 2.11
C LEU A 43 -4.24 7.70 2.94
N GLN A 44 -2.92 7.93 3.08
CA GLN A 44 -2.31 9.06 3.80
C GLN A 44 -0.85 9.24 3.39
N PRO A 45 -0.33 10.49 3.28
CA PRO A 45 -1.04 11.73 3.02
C PRO A 45 -1.53 11.76 1.56
N ASP A 46 -2.24 12.77 1.14
CA ASP A 46 -2.63 13.00 -0.26
C ASP A 46 -3.40 11.81 -0.87
N GLU A 47 -4.59 11.58 -0.32
CA GLU A 47 -5.49 10.50 -0.72
C GLU A 47 -5.71 10.48 -2.23
N GLY A 48 -5.55 9.30 -2.84
CA GLY A 48 -5.67 9.18 -4.28
C GLY A 48 -5.30 7.80 -4.81
N MET A 49 -5.25 7.67 -6.12
CA MET A 49 -4.85 6.44 -6.80
C MET A 49 -3.91 6.75 -7.96
N THR A 50 -2.90 5.90 -8.12
CA THR A 50 -1.99 5.94 -9.26
C THR A 50 -1.94 4.56 -9.92
N LEU A 51 -2.23 4.49 -11.20
CA LEU A 51 -2.03 3.27 -12.00
C LEU A 51 -0.75 3.43 -12.82
N HIS A 52 0.29 2.69 -12.46
CA HIS A 52 1.48 2.54 -13.29
C HIS A 52 1.22 1.45 -14.32
N THR A 53 1.39 1.76 -15.58
CA THR A 53 1.11 0.86 -16.69
C THR A 53 2.16 0.99 -17.78
N THR A 54 2.30 -0.05 -18.58
CA THR A 54 3.17 -0.03 -19.75
C THR A 54 2.35 0.31 -20.99
N ILE A 55 2.77 1.31 -21.74
CA ILE A 55 2.16 1.73 -23.00
C ILE A 55 3.15 1.63 -24.15
N LYS A 56 2.63 1.63 -25.39
CA LYS A 56 3.46 1.79 -26.56
C LYS A 56 4.02 3.21 -26.62
N ASP A 57 5.33 3.35 -26.77
CA ASP A 57 5.94 4.64 -27.09
C ASP A 57 5.41 5.14 -28.44
N PRO A 58 4.82 6.33 -28.51
CA PRO A 58 4.19 6.86 -29.72
C PRO A 58 5.17 7.20 -30.85
N GLY A 59 6.49 7.15 -30.62
CA GLY A 59 7.52 7.49 -31.60
C GLY A 59 7.67 6.49 -32.75
N PRO A 60 8.37 6.88 -33.84
CA PRO A 60 8.78 5.97 -34.92
C PRO A 60 9.82 4.97 -34.42
N GLY A 61 9.95 3.82 -35.10
CA GLY A 61 11.00 2.83 -34.79
C GLY A 61 10.48 1.53 -34.19
N GLY A 62 9.25 1.14 -34.51
CA GLY A 62 8.68 -0.17 -34.14
C GLY A 62 7.94 -0.17 -32.83
N MET A 63 7.79 -1.35 -32.25
CA MET A 63 7.05 -1.55 -30.99
C MET A 63 8.01 -1.36 -29.81
N ARG A 64 8.14 -0.13 -29.34
CA ARG A 64 8.84 0.19 -28.10
C ARG A 64 7.81 0.40 -26.99
N LEU A 65 8.12 -0.09 -25.80
CA LEU A 65 7.28 0.09 -24.62
C LEU A 65 7.91 1.12 -23.69
N THR A 66 7.06 1.91 -23.05
CA THR A 66 7.46 2.87 -22.01
C THR A 66 6.48 2.82 -20.85
N GLU A 67 6.94 3.22 -19.68
CA GLU A 67 6.08 3.33 -18.51
C GLU A 67 5.29 4.65 -18.57
N ALA A 68 4.02 4.57 -18.18
CA ALA A 68 3.12 5.71 -18.04
C ALA A 68 2.33 5.57 -16.73
N SER A 69 2.03 6.71 -16.12
CA SER A 69 1.21 6.75 -14.91
C SER A 69 -0.09 7.50 -15.17
N LEU A 70 -1.18 6.94 -14.69
CA LEU A 70 -2.46 7.63 -14.54
C LEU A 70 -2.62 7.95 -13.07
N ASP A 71 -2.60 9.24 -12.73
CA ASP A 71 -2.69 9.72 -11.37
C ASP A 71 -3.99 10.47 -11.12
N MET A 72 -4.63 10.18 -9.99
CA MET A 72 -5.85 10.84 -9.54
C MET A 72 -5.71 11.16 -8.05
N THR A 73 -5.81 12.43 -7.70
CA THR A 73 -5.91 12.88 -6.31
C THR A 73 -7.36 13.24 -5.97
N PHE A 74 -7.83 12.87 -4.80
CA PHE A 74 -9.18 13.22 -4.37
C PHE A 74 -9.32 14.72 -4.12
N ALA A 75 -8.27 15.38 -3.64
CA ALA A 75 -8.26 16.84 -3.46
C ALA A 75 -8.58 17.59 -4.74
N ASP A 76 -8.07 17.14 -5.90
CA ASP A 76 -8.37 17.75 -7.19
C ASP A 76 -9.81 17.51 -7.65
N SER A 77 -10.39 16.41 -7.23
CA SER A 77 -11.78 16.03 -7.54
C SER A 77 -12.81 16.73 -6.66
N LEU A 78 -12.39 17.19 -5.47
CA LEU A 78 -13.25 17.77 -4.44
C LEU A 78 -13.05 19.28 -4.28
N LYS A 79 -12.72 19.98 -5.36
CA LYS A 79 -12.34 21.41 -5.40
C LYS A 79 -13.30 22.39 -4.70
N ASP A 80 -14.53 21.99 -4.43
CA ASP A 80 -15.55 22.82 -3.78
C ASP A 80 -16.00 22.29 -2.40
N SER A 81 -15.36 21.29 -1.85
CA SER A 81 -15.71 20.79 -0.54
C SER A 81 -14.96 21.57 0.56
N GLU A 82 -15.71 21.91 1.61
CA GLU A 82 -15.20 22.46 2.85
C GLU A 82 -13.98 21.69 3.36
N ARG A 83 -13.14 22.34 4.17
CA ARG A 83 -11.96 21.73 4.81
C ARG A 83 -12.22 20.26 5.17
N PRO A 84 -11.36 19.32 4.75
CA PRO A 84 -11.48 17.92 5.15
C PRO A 84 -11.58 17.83 6.67
N GLN A 85 -12.68 17.30 7.18
CA GLN A 85 -12.89 17.12 8.62
C GLN A 85 -11.87 16.10 9.13
N ASP A 86 -11.37 16.32 10.35
CA ASP A 86 -10.56 15.33 11.04
C ASP A 86 -11.35 14.02 11.21
N ALA A 87 -10.66 12.89 11.14
CA ALA A 87 -11.29 11.57 11.28
C ALA A 87 -12.07 11.44 12.60
N TYR A 88 -11.55 12.01 13.69
CA TYR A 88 -12.24 12.00 14.98
C TYR A 88 -13.47 12.91 15.01
N GLU A 89 -13.43 14.06 14.35
CA GLU A 89 -14.62 14.94 14.22
C GLU A 89 -15.77 14.18 13.55
N ARG A 90 -15.47 13.47 12.46
CA ARG A 90 -16.48 12.66 11.75
C ARG A 90 -17.03 11.54 12.60
N LEU A 91 -16.17 10.76 13.25
CA LEU A 91 -16.60 9.66 14.12
C LEU A 91 -17.46 10.15 15.29
N ILE A 92 -17.10 11.27 15.93
CA ILE A 92 -17.89 11.85 17.02
C ILE A 92 -19.25 12.31 16.50
N MET A 93 -19.31 12.94 15.34
CA MET A 93 -20.57 13.35 14.73
C MET A 93 -21.45 12.14 14.38
N ASP A 94 -20.87 11.06 13.90
CA ASP A 94 -21.61 9.82 13.59
C ASP A 94 -22.17 9.18 14.87
N VAL A 95 -21.41 9.19 15.98
CA VAL A 95 -21.94 8.77 17.29
C VAL A 95 -23.15 9.61 17.72
N ILE A 96 -23.07 10.95 17.59
CA ILE A 96 -24.15 11.85 17.96
C ILE A 96 -25.40 11.61 17.10
N ARG A 97 -25.21 11.30 15.82
CA ARG A 97 -26.28 11.02 14.86
C ARG A 97 -26.83 9.59 14.95
N GLY A 98 -26.14 8.70 15.65
CA GLY A 98 -26.47 7.27 15.71
C GLY A 98 -26.14 6.54 14.41
N ASP A 99 -25.29 7.10 13.57
CA ASP A 99 -24.84 6.47 12.32
C ASP A 99 -23.67 5.51 12.61
N GLN A 100 -23.88 4.22 12.34
CA GLN A 100 -22.91 3.17 12.60
C GLN A 100 -22.11 2.76 11.34
N THR A 101 -22.30 3.43 10.23
CA THR A 101 -21.74 3.04 8.92
C THR A 101 -20.22 2.89 8.93
N LEU A 102 -19.50 3.76 9.65
CA LEU A 102 -18.03 3.76 9.72
C LEU A 102 -17.47 3.02 10.95
N PHE A 103 -18.33 2.40 11.76
CA PHE A 103 -17.89 1.66 12.95
C PHE A 103 -17.77 0.17 12.65
N MET A 104 -16.73 -0.43 13.23
CA MET A 104 -16.52 -1.87 13.13
C MET A 104 -17.57 -2.62 13.95
N ARG A 105 -18.03 -3.74 13.43
CA ARG A 105 -18.91 -4.68 14.15
C ARG A 105 -18.07 -5.52 15.12
N GLY A 106 -18.72 -6.03 16.16
CA GLY A 106 -18.07 -6.89 17.15
C GLY A 106 -17.47 -8.16 16.54
N ASP A 107 -18.16 -8.80 15.62
CA ASP A 107 -17.67 -10.00 14.92
C ASP A 107 -16.46 -9.73 14.01
N GLU A 108 -16.34 -8.55 13.43
CA GLU A 108 -15.16 -8.13 12.66
C GLU A 108 -13.94 -7.96 13.58
N VAL A 109 -14.14 -7.35 14.75
CA VAL A 109 -13.10 -7.19 15.76
C VAL A 109 -12.61 -8.56 16.26
N GLU A 110 -13.53 -9.46 16.60
CA GLU A 110 -13.20 -10.83 17.04
C GLU A 110 -12.45 -11.60 15.92
N GLY A 111 -12.89 -11.48 14.68
CA GLY A 111 -12.20 -12.09 13.54
C GLY A 111 -10.78 -11.54 13.33
N ALA A 112 -10.58 -10.24 13.53
CA ALA A 112 -9.26 -9.63 13.45
C ALA A 112 -8.32 -10.12 14.57
N TRP A 113 -8.81 -10.25 15.79
CA TRP A 113 -8.04 -10.79 16.90
C TRP A 113 -7.75 -12.28 16.73
N ALA A 114 -8.70 -13.08 16.28
CA ALA A 114 -8.48 -14.50 15.99
C ALA A 114 -7.35 -14.72 14.96
N TRP A 115 -7.12 -13.76 14.06
CA TRP A 115 -5.99 -13.78 13.14
C TRP A 115 -4.68 -13.30 13.79
N ALA A 116 -4.72 -12.25 14.61
CA ALA A 116 -3.53 -11.61 15.16
C ALA A 116 -2.96 -12.37 16.38
N ASP A 117 -3.81 -12.88 17.27
CA ASP A 117 -3.41 -13.50 18.54
C ASP A 117 -2.44 -14.68 18.37
N PRO A 118 -2.61 -15.63 17.43
CA PRO A 118 -1.66 -16.71 17.23
C PRO A 118 -0.26 -16.22 16.87
N ILE A 119 -0.14 -15.13 16.10
CA ILE A 119 1.14 -14.53 15.72
C ILE A 119 1.82 -13.91 16.94
N ILE A 120 1.06 -13.18 17.76
CA ILE A 120 1.55 -12.56 19.00
C ILE A 120 2.00 -13.64 19.99
N ALA A 121 1.22 -14.71 20.14
CA ALA A 121 1.55 -15.83 21.02
C ALA A 121 2.87 -16.52 20.61
N ASP A 122 3.07 -16.79 19.32
CA ASP A 122 4.31 -17.35 18.78
C ASP A 122 5.53 -16.45 19.06
N TRP A 123 5.39 -15.15 18.88
CA TRP A 123 6.45 -14.20 19.22
C TRP A 123 6.80 -14.21 20.70
N GLN A 124 5.81 -14.30 21.58
CA GLN A 124 6.03 -14.37 23.03
C GLN A 124 6.69 -15.69 23.45
N GLU A 125 6.25 -16.80 22.87
CA GLU A 125 6.80 -18.13 23.14
C GLU A 125 8.24 -18.28 22.64
N SER A 126 8.53 -17.77 21.44
CA SER A 126 9.85 -17.87 20.82
C SER A 126 10.93 -17.09 21.56
N LYS A 127 10.57 -16.16 22.45
CA LYS A 127 11.48 -15.28 23.20
C LYS A 127 12.52 -14.57 22.34
N ARG A 128 12.27 -14.45 21.05
CA ARG A 128 13.15 -13.71 20.12
C ARG A 128 13.09 -12.23 20.44
N LYS A 129 14.24 -11.59 20.52
CA LYS A 129 14.28 -10.13 20.68
C LYS A 129 13.92 -9.47 19.37
N PRO A 130 13.11 -8.39 19.40
CA PRO A 130 12.87 -7.58 18.22
C PRO A 130 14.17 -7.04 17.63
N GLN A 131 14.27 -6.99 16.33
CA GLN A 131 15.39 -6.35 15.67
C GLN A 131 15.26 -4.83 15.75
N GLN A 132 16.40 -4.19 15.97
CA GLN A 132 16.49 -2.73 15.96
C GLN A 132 16.65 -2.23 14.53
N TYR A 133 16.18 -1.04 14.27
CA TYR A 133 16.40 -0.32 13.02
C TYR A 133 16.54 1.18 13.27
N ASP A 134 17.26 1.86 12.40
CA ASP A 134 17.50 3.28 12.51
C ASP A 134 16.26 4.11 12.19
N VAL A 135 16.10 5.21 12.90
CA VAL A 135 15.06 6.22 12.59
C VAL A 135 15.27 6.74 11.18
N GLY A 136 14.20 6.82 10.41
CA GLY A 136 14.23 7.25 9.02
C GLY A 136 14.64 6.16 8.02
N SER A 137 14.82 4.91 8.47
CA SER A 137 15.10 3.78 7.60
C SER A 137 13.82 3.13 7.03
N ALA A 138 14.00 2.10 6.23
CA ALA A 138 12.89 1.27 5.72
C ALA A 138 12.46 0.16 6.69
N GLY A 139 13.04 0.08 7.88
CA GLY A 139 12.86 -0.99 8.85
C GLY A 139 14.07 -1.92 8.92
N PRO A 140 13.97 -3.04 9.66
CA PRO A 140 15.07 -3.96 9.86
C PRO A 140 15.41 -4.74 8.56
N GLU A 141 16.66 -5.18 8.44
CA GLU A 141 17.14 -5.91 7.26
C GLU A 141 16.36 -7.22 7.01
N ASP A 142 15.95 -7.91 8.06
CA ASP A 142 15.16 -9.16 7.92
C ASP A 142 13.82 -8.92 7.25
N ALA A 143 13.25 -7.72 7.32
CA ALA A 143 12.05 -7.37 6.57
C ALA A 143 12.30 -7.35 5.05
N LEU A 144 13.52 -7.01 4.63
CA LEU A 144 13.93 -7.09 3.22
C LEU A 144 14.13 -8.55 2.80
N LEU A 145 14.76 -9.35 3.66
CA LEU A 145 14.98 -10.76 3.42
C LEU A 145 13.67 -11.55 3.30
N LEU A 146 12.65 -11.18 4.09
CA LEU A 146 11.32 -11.79 3.99
C LEU A 146 10.75 -11.69 2.57
N MET A 147 10.81 -10.51 1.97
CA MET A 147 10.31 -10.29 0.62
C MET A 147 11.19 -10.97 -0.44
N HIS A 148 12.51 -10.96 -0.22
CA HIS A 148 13.46 -11.54 -1.16
C HIS A 148 13.30 -13.06 -1.29
N LYS A 149 12.97 -13.77 -0.20
CA LYS A 149 12.66 -15.22 -0.22
C LYS A 149 11.55 -15.58 -1.20
N ASP A 150 10.59 -14.67 -1.39
CA ASP A 150 9.49 -14.84 -2.32
C ASP A 150 9.75 -14.22 -3.71
N GLY A 151 11.00 -13.83 -3.98
CA GLY A 151 11.39 -13.14 -5.21
C GLY A 151 10.77 -11.76 -5.37
N ARG A 152 10.40 -11.12 -4.26
CA ARG A 152 9.70 -9.83 -4.22
C ARG A 152 10.54 -8.74 -3.58
N ARG A 153 10.07 -7.51 -3.69
CA ARG A 153 10.68 -6.34 -3.03
C ARG A 153 9.59 -5.45 -2.44
N TRP A 154 9.91 -4.81 -1.32
CA TRP A 154 9.07 -3.74 -0.82
C TRP A 154 9.11 -2.55 -1.78
N ARG A 155 7.96 -1.95 -2.01
CA ARG A 155 7.91 -0.62 -2.63
C ARG A 155 8.59 0.38 -1.68
N PRO A 156 9.39 1.34 -2.19
CA PRO A 156 9.92 2.42 -1.37
C PRO A 156 8.80 3.15 -0.62
N ILE A 157 9.06 3.59 0.60
CA ILE A 157 8.11 4.38 1.38
C ILE A 157 8.09 5.78 0.79
N GLY A 158 6.89 6.32 0.50
CA GLY A 158 6.73 7.65 -0.05
C GLY A 158 7.12 7.79 -1.54
N ALA A 159 7.08 6.71 -2.31
CA ALA A 159 7.44 6.70 -3.73
C ALA A 159 6.22 6.91 -4.64
#